data_9aa590b8bdd3ba0780458cfb865bc057
#
_entry.id   9aa590b8bdd3ba0780458cfb865bc057
#
_cell.length_a   1.000
_cell.length_b   1.000
_cell.length_c   1.000
_cell.angle_alpha   90.00
_cell.angle_beta   90.00
_cell.angle_gamma   90.00
#
_symmetry.space_group_name_H-M   'P 1'
#
loop_
_entity.id
_entity.type
_entity.pdbx_description
1 polymer ?
#
loop_
_entity_poly.entity_id
_entity_poly.type
_entity_poly.pdbx_seq_one_letter_code
_entity_poly.pdbx_strand_id
1 'polypeptide(L)'
;MYVYICLIYTAVGVKNTFWYHMKETINKIDENKLPAKVQQPYRIKKLLSKREKIKEGVRDDFLNFVKYVWPDFVEGSHHRHIADKFNQLSRGDINRLIINMPPRHTKSEFASYLLPAWMVGLDPKLKIIQATHTAELAIRFGRKAKNLIDSSRYQKLFKTRLQEDSKAAGRWETEQGGEYFAAGVGGAITGRGADLLIIDDPHSEQDAMSKDLLEKAYEWYTSGARQRLQPGGKIVIVMTRWSTKDLTAKLIASQTEAKADKWHVVEFPAIMDHRPVWPEYWSVEELEKVKAVLPNAKWNAQWMQNPTSEEGAILKREWWNKWQEDYMPNIYHVIQSYDTAFTKKETSDYSAITTWGVWYPNEDSGANLMLLDAVKGRYEFPELRRVALEQYKYWQPETVIIESKASGLPLTHE
;
A
#
# COMPACT_ATOMS: atom_id res chain seq x y z
N MET A 1 -33.18 46.31 19.05
CA MET A 1 -33.96 45.38 19.87
C MET A 1 -33.67 43.87 19.51
N TYR A 2 -33.57 43.50 18.25
CA TYR A 2 -33.27 42.09 17.86
C TYR A 2 -31.87 41.58 18.26
N VAL A 3 -30.85 42.41 18.29
CA VAL A 3 -29.49 42.04 18.64
C VAL A 3 -29.31 41.78 20.15
N TYR A 4 -30.11 42.41 20.98
CA TYR A 4 -30.06 42.23 22.45
C TYR A 4 -30.75 40.91 22.88
N ILE A 5 -31.75 40.45 22.14
CA ILE A 5 -32.47 39.18 22.37
C ILE A 5 -31.56 37.99 22.06
N CYS A 6 -30.68 38.08 21.03
CA CYS A 6 -29.75 36.99 20.69
C CYS A 6 -28.64 36.74 21.75
N LEU A 7 -28.30 37.70 22.57
CA LEU A 7 -27.27 37.55 23.61
C LEU A 7 -27.77 36.87 24.88
N ILE A 8 -29.08 36.91 25.13
CA ILE A 8 -29.71 36.33 26.32
C ILE A 8 -30.15 34.86 26.10
N TYR A 9 -30.45 34.46 24.86
CA TYR A 9 -30.94 33.12 24.56
C TYR A 9 -29.84 32.04 24.42
N THR A 10 -28.57 32.37 24.53
CA THR A 10 -27.47 31.41 24.53
C THR A 10 -27.31 30.61 25.83
N ALA A 11 -28.11 30.92 26.86
CA ALA A 11 -28.10 30.22 28.15
C ALA A 11 -29.13 29.06 28.25
N VAL A 12 -30.01 28.88 27.26
CA VAL A 12 -31.06 27.84 27.30
C VAL A 12 -31.04 27.05 25.99
N GLY A 13 -30.70 25.77 26.08
CA GLY A 13 -30.47 24.83 24.98
C GLY A 13 -31.62 24.74 23.94
N VAL A 14 -31.52 25.40 22.81
CA VAL A 14 -32.43 25.28 21.68
C VAL A 14 -31.71 24.78 20.43
N LYS A 15 -32.39 23.86 19.73
CA LYS A 15 -31.94 22.97 18.67
C LYS A 15 -31.16 23.55 17.46
N ASN A 16 -30.31 22.72 16.89
CA ASN A 16 -29.27 22.90 15.87
C ASN A 16 -29.61 23.69 14.58
N THR A 17 -30.83 23.75 14.10
CA THR A 17 -31.22 24.42 12.83
C THR A 17 -31.26 25.96 12.94
N PHE A 18 -31.62 26.48 14.08
CA PHE A 18 -31.66 27.94 14.34
C PHE A 18 -30.24 28.54 14.36
N TRP A 19 -29.26 27.76 14.85
CA TRP A 19 -27.85 28.13 14.90
C TRP A 19 -27.19 28.25 13.51
N TYR A 20 -27.60 27.44 12.56
CA TYR A 20 -27.04 27.47 11.20
C TYR A 20 -27.41 28.77 10.44
N HIS A 21 -28.69 29.16 10.49
CA HIS A 21 -29.16 30.41 9.89
C HIS A 21 -28.62 31.64 10.59
N MET A 22 -28.42 31.60 11.90
CA MET A 22 -27.83 32.71 12.65
C MET A 22 -26.33 32.91 12.32
N LYS A 23 -25.58 31.84 12.05
CA LYS A 23 -24.18 31.92 11.62
C LYS A 23 -24.02 32.66 10.29
N GLU A 24 -24.89 32.45 9.33
CA GLU A 24 -24.87 33.16 8.03
C GLU A 24 -25.23 34.63 8.18
N THR A 25 -26.18 34.96 9.02
CA THR A 25 -26.61 36.35 9.25
C THR A 25 -25.53 37.15 9.97
N ILE A 26 -24.85 36.58 10.92
CA ILE A 26 -23.74 37.25 11.66
C ILE A 26 -22.57 37.60 10.71
N ASN A 27 -22.28 36.78 9.70
CA ASN A 27 -21.19 37.05 8.77
C ASN A 27 -21.50 38.20 7.76
N LYS A 28 -22.74 38.63 7.66
CA LYS A 28 -23.18 39.70 6.76
C LYS A 28 -23.35 41.07 7.47
N ILE A 29 -23.14 41.12 8.78
CA ILE A 29 -23.30 42.39 9.53
C ILE A 29 -22.07 43.28 9.28
N ASP A 30 -22.30 44.47 8.83
CA ASP A 30 -21.29 45.54 8.74
C ASP A 30 -20.89 45.99 10.14
N GLU A 31 -19.67 45.66 10.51
CA GLU A 31 -19.09 45.89 11.83
C GLU A 31 -19.10 47.37 12.22
N ASN A 32 -18.91 48.28 11.25
CA ASN A 32 -18.86 49.71 11.45
C ASN A 32 -20.21 50.33 11.77
N LYS A 33 -21.31 49.59 11.51
CA LYS A 33 -22.70 50.03 11.81
C LYS A 33 -23.18 49.58 13.19
N LEU A 34 -22.35 48.84 13.94
CA LEU A 34 -22.66 48.42 15.32
C LEU A 34 -22.36 49.52 16.33
N PRO A 35 -23.16 49.67 17.40
CA PRO A 35 -22.84 50.54 18.51
C PRO A 35 -21.46 50.22 19.14
N ALA A 36 -20.69 51.22 19.52
CA ALA A 36 -19.32 51.06 20.04
C ALA A 36 -19.18 50.02 21.17
N LYS A 37 -20.18 49.92 22.07
CA LYS A 37 -20.23 48.92 23.14
C LYS A 37 -20.38 47.49 22.65
N VAL A 38 -20.83 47.25 21.41
CA VAL A 38 -21.08 45.94 20.81
C VAL A 38 -19.96 45.55 19.84
N GLN A 39 -19.24 46.50 19.28
CA GLN A 39 -18.18 46.25 18.30
C GLN A 39 -17.07 45.31 18.83
N GLN A 40 -16.56 45.58 20.02
CA GLN A 40 -15.49 44.74 20.58
C GLN A 40 -15.91 43.32 20.91
N PRO A 41 -17.06 43.06 21.60
CA PRO A 41 -17.57 41.70 21.75
C PRO A 41 -17.87 41.01 20.44
N TYR A 42 -18.35 41.71 19.41
CA TYR A 42 -18.61 41.18 18.08
C TYR A 42 -17.30 40.73 17.40
N ARG A 43 -16.25 41.56 17.41
CA ARG A 43 -14.90 41.24 16.91
C ARG A 43 -14.33 39.99 17.54
N ILE A 44 -14.39 39.89 18.88
CA ILE A 44 -13.94 38.73 19.63
C ILE A 44 -14.71 37.47 19.19
N LYS A 45 -16.05 37.56 19.10
CA LYS A 45 -16.88 36.41 18.69
C LYS A 45 -16.60 35.97 17.24
N LYS A 46 -16.38 36.92 16.32
CA LYS A 46 -15.99 36.67 14.94
C LYS A 46 -14.62 36.00 14.83
N LEU A 47 -13.64 36.45 15.63
CA LEU A 47 -12.31 35.85 15.72
C LEU A 47 -12.36 34.43 16.31
N LEU A 48 -13.16 34.21 17.34
CA LEU A 48 -13.36 32.86 17.93
C LEU A 48 -14.04 31.92 16.94
N SER A 49 -15.05 32.37 16.22
CA SER A 49 -15.74 31.59 15.18
C SER A 49 -14.78 31.22 14.03
N LYS A 50 -13.94 32.18 13.59
CA LYS A 50 -12.91 31.93 12.58
C LYS A 50 -11.87 30.91 13.05
N ARG A 51 -11.42 31.04 14.31
CA ARG A 51 -10.50 30.06 14.93
C ARG A 51 -11.10 28.67 15.00
N GLU A 52 -12.38 28.53 15.38
CA GLU A 52 -13.04 27.24 15.47
C GLU A 52 -13.23 26.60 14.10
N LYS A 53 -13.61 27.37 13.06
CA LYS A 53 -13.66 26.88 11.67
C LYS A 53 -12.31 26.36 11.17
N ILE A 54 -11.22 27.05 11.52
CA ILE A 54 -9.86 26.59 11.19
C ILE A 54 -9.57 25.26 11.88
N LYS A 55 -9.93 25.14 13.18
CA LYS A 55 -9.74 23.90 13.91
C LYS A 55 -10.61 22.76 13.35
N GLU A 56 -11.85 23.03 12.98
CA GLU A 56 -12.74 22.08 12.28
C GLU A 56 -12.06 21.58 11.01
N GLY A 57 -11.58 22.46 10.14
CA GLY A 57 -10.88 22.07 8.92
C GLY A 57 -9.59 21.27 9.16
N VAL A 58 -8.92 21.48 10.31
CA VAL A 58 -7.75 20.69 10.70
C VAL A 58 -8.16 19.33 11.30
N ARG A 59 -9.28 19.26 12.03
CA ARG A 59 -9.79 17.99 12.57
C ARG A 59 -10.34 17.07 11.48
N ASP A 60 -11.04 17.62 10.51
CA ASP A 60 -11.83 16.86 9.54
C ASP A 60 -11.02 16.43 8.31
N ASP A 61 -9.77 16.91 8.17
CA ASP A 61 -8.88 16.56 7.07
C ASP A 61 -7.51 16.11 7.57
N PHE A 62 -7.12 14.89 7.18
CA PHE A 62 -5.88 14.28 7.63
C PHE A 62 -4.64 15.08 7.24
N LEU A 63 -4.56 15.62 6.01
CA LEU A 63 -3.39 16.37 5.57
C LEU A 63 -3.25 17.69 6.34
N ASN A 64 -4.36 18.37 6.60
CA ASN A 64 -4.37 19.57 7.42
C ASN A 64 -3.95 19.26 8.86
N PHE A 65 -4.37 18.10 9.40
CA PHE A 65 -3.90 17.62 10.70
C PHE A 65 -2.38 17.39 10.69
N VAL A 66 -1.85 16.69 9.67
CA VAL A 66 -0.41 16.45 9.52
C VAL A 66 0.36 17.77 9.52
N LYS A 67 -0.01 18.73 8.67
CA LYS A 67 0.62 20.05 8.59
C LYS A 67 0.56 20.83 9.92
N TYR A 68 -0.54 20.64 10.65
CA TYR A 68 -0.69 21.28 11.95
C TYR A 68 0.24 20.69 13.01
N VAL A 69 0.38 19.35 13.08
CA VAL A 69 1.19 18.70 14.13
C VAL A 69 2.65 18.57 13.76
N TRP A 70 2.99 18.62 12.48
CA TRP A 70 4.35 18.48 11.93
C TRP A 70 4.71 19.68 11.04
N PRO A 71 5.22 20.80 11.64
CA PRO A 71 5.50 22.03 10.89
C PRO A 71 6.55 21.90 9.78
N ASP A 72 7.55 21.03 9.97
CA ASP A 72 8.64 20.80 9.01
C ASP A 72 8.31 19.73 7.98
N PHE A 73 7.03 19.39 7.84
CA PHE A 73 6.58 18.40 6.88
C PHE A 73 6.74 18.89 5.44
N VAL A 74 7.53 18.16 4.67
CA VAL A 74 7.71 18.42 3.23
C VAL A 74 6.64 17.65 2.47
N GLU A 75 5.67 18.36 1.92
CA GLU A 75 4.54 17.77 1.23
C GLU A 75 4.90 17.38 -0.21
N GLY A 76 4.57 16.16 -0.62
CA GLY A 76 4.59 15.69 -1.99
C GLY A 76 3.18 15.31 -2.49
N SER A 77 3.03 15.07 -3.78
CA SER A 77 1.74 14.72 -4.41
C SER A 77 1.16 13.40 -3.87
N HIS A 78 1.99 12.42 -3.60
CA HIS A 78 1.60 11.13 -3.01
C HIS A 78 1.00 11.29 -1.61
N HIS A 79 1.47 12.26 -0.82
CA HIS A 79 0.91 12.55 0.51
C HIS A 79 -0.54 13.02 0.43
N ARG A 80 -0.89 13.84 -0.57
CA ARG A 80 -2.28 14.29 -0.80
C ARG A 80 -3.18 13.11 -1.11
N HIS A 81 -2.70 12.20 -1.97
CA HIS A 81 -3.46 11.03 -2.36
C HIS A 81 -3.69 10.08 -1.17
N ILE A 82 -2.64 9.82 -0.36
CA ILE A 82 -2.76 8.99 0.85
C ILE A 82 -3.71 9.65 1.86
N ALA A 83 -3.59 10.96 2.07
CA ALA A 83 -4.45 11.70 2.99
C ALA A 83 -5.93 11.63 2.56
N ASP A 84 -6.21 11.74 1.26
CA ASP A 84 -7.57 11.54 0.75
C ASP A 84 -8.10 10.13 1.03
N LYS A 85 -7.27 9.08 0.87
CA LYS A 85 -7.64 7.70 1.25
C LYS A 85 -7.90 7.56 2.75
N PHE A 86 -7.10 8.22 3.60
CA PHE A 86 -7.35 8.20 5.05
C PHE A 86 -8.61 9.01 5.42
N ASN A 87 -8.92 10.08 4.73
CA ASN A 87 -10.19 10.80 4.88
C ASN A 87 -11.38 9.89 4.50
N GLN A 88 -11.29 9.17 3.37
CA GLN A 88 -12.30 8.19 2.96
C GLN A 88 -12.44 7.06 3.99
N LEU A 89 -11.32 6.56 4.51
CA LEU A 89 -11.30 5.53 5.56
C LEU A 89 -11.98 6.03 6.84
N SER A 90 -11.70 7.24 7.29
CA SER A 90 -12.29 7.81 8.50
C SER A 90 -13.81 7.89 8.42
N ARG A 91 -14.34 8.30 7.26
CA ARG A 91 -15.78 8.38 6.99
C ARG A 91 -16.45 7.02 6.78
N GLY A 92 -15.67 5.95 6.54
CA GLY A 92 -16.18 4.61 6.22
C GLY A 92 -16.55 4.42 4.76
N ASP A 93 -16.14 5.31 3.86
CA ASP A 93 -16.31 5.18 2.42
C ASP A 93 -15.50 3.97 1.88
N ILE A 94 -14.35 3.70 2.52
CA ILE A 94 -13.52 2.51 2.31
C ILE A 94 -13.15 1.88 3.65
N ASN A 95 -13.03 0.55 3.69
CA ASN A 95 -12.68 -0.19 4.91
C ASN A 95 -11.45 -1.07 4.77
N ARG A 96 -10.90 -1.23 3.57
CA ARG A 96 -9.73 -2.06 3.25
C ARG A 96 -8.78 -1.26 2.37
N LEU A 97 -7.63 -0.92 2.90
CA LEU A 97 -6.65 -0.07 2.20
C LEU A 97 -5.27 -0.70 2.26
N ILE A 98 -4.64 -0.87 1.11
CA ILE A 98 -3.23 -1.23 0.96
C ILE A 98 -2.50 -0.05 0.35
N ILE A 99 -1.35 0.32 0.92
CA ILE A 99 -0.47 1.36 0.40
C ILE A 99 0.94 0.77 0.27
N ASN A 100 1.41 0.64 -0.95
CA ASN A 100 2.76 0.19 -1.24
C ASN A 100 3.63 1.38 -1.65
N MET A 101 4.75 1.56 -0.95
CA MET A 101 5.65 2.70 -1.17
C MET A 101 7.10 2.33 -0.90
N PRO A 102 8.05 3.03 -1.52
CA PRO A 102 9.47 2.82 -1.27
C PRO A 102 9.85 3.14 0.18
N PRO A 103 11.02 2.68 0.64
CA PRO A 103 11.59 3.13 1.89
C PRO A 103 11.75 4.66 1.92
N ARG A 104 11.66 5.26 3.11
CA ARG A 104 11.86 6.71 3.34
C ARG A 104 10.89 7.65 2.63
N HIS A 105 9.72 7.16 2.24
CA HIS A 105 8.63 7.97 1.66
C HIS A 105 7.49 8.22 2.65
N THR A 106 7.77 8.22 3.97
CA THR A 106 6.85 8.57 5.08
C THR A 106 5.66 7.64 5.32
N LYS A 107 5.58 6.46 4.66
CA LYS A 107 4.43 5.53 4.83
C LYS A 107 4.12 5.21 6.29
N SER A 108 5.14 4.84 7.06
CA SER A 108 4.99 4.49 8.49
C SER A 108 4.66 5.69 9.36
N GLU A 109 5.24 6.89 9.07
CA GLU A 109 4.89 8.11 9.81
C GLU A 109 3.41 8.47 9.62
N PHE A 110 2.88 8.30 8.42
CA PHE A 110 1.48 8.56 8.10
C PHE A 110 0.57 7.51 8.71
N ALA A 111 0.82 6.22 8.45
CA ALA A 111 -0.09 5.14 8.85
C ALA A 111 0.06 4.70 10.30
N SER A 112 1.30 4.64 10.84
CA SER A 112 1.57 4.05 12.14
C SER A 112 1.72 5.05 13.28
N TYR A 113 1.90 6.33 12.94
CA TYR A 113 2.05 7.39 13.93
C TYR A 113 0.90 8.39 13.87
N LEU A 114 0.69 9.05 12.71
CA LEU A 114 -0.25 10.16 12.60
C LEU A 114 -1.70 9.69 12.47
N LEU A 115 -1.95 8.64 11.68
CA LEU A 115 -3.31 8.09 11.49
C LEU A 115 -3.95 7.63 12.79
N PRO A 116 -3.32 6.78 13.65
CA PRO A 116 -3.94 6.36 14.91
C PRO A 116 -4.22 7.55 15.83
N ALA A 117 -3.32 8.52 15.92
CA ALA A 117 -3.54 9.71 16.73
C ALA A 117 -4.72 10.55 16.21
N TRP A 118 -4.82 10.74 14.90
CA TRP A 118 -5.92 11.47 14.29
C TRP A 118 -7.26 10.76 14.46
N MET A 119 -7.31 9.46 14.21
CA MET A 119 -8.53 8.65 14.30
C MET A 119 -9.07 8.60 15.74
N VAL A 120 -8.20 8.46 16.75
CA VAL A 120 -8.57 8.53 18.17
C VAL A 120 -9.03 9.94 18.56
N GLY A 121 -8.53 10.97 17.88
CA GLY A 121 -9.01 12.35 18.04
C GLY A 121 -10.45 12.52 17.55
N LEU A 122 -10.80 11.88 16.44
CA LEU A 122 -12.15 11.88 15.87
C LEU A 122 -13.12 11.02 16.70
N ASP A 123 -12.69 9.82 17.06
CA ASP A 123 -13.45 8.89 17.92
C ASP A 123 -12.58 8.39 19.09
N PRO A 124 -12.72 8.98 20.28
CA PRO A 124 -11.96 8.59 21.45
C PRO A 124 -12.26 7.19 21.99
N LYS A 125 -13.28 6.48 21.49
CA LYS A 125 -13.62 5.10 21.87
C LYS A 125 -12.99 4.06 20.97
N LEU A 126 -12.29 4.49 19.90
CA LEU A 126 -11.74 3.62 18.88
C LEU A 126 -10.70 2.65 19.46
N LYS A 127 -10.82 1.37 19.13
CA LYS A 127 -9.86 0.33 19.49
C LYS A 127 -8.94 0.05 18.31
N ILE A 128 -7.65 0.22 18.53
CA ILE A 128 -6.60 0.09 17.48
C ILE A 128 -5.67 -1.04 17.83
N ILE A 129 -5.47 -1.97 16.90
CA ILE A 129 -4.36 -2.91 16.91
C ILE A 129 -3.36 -2.46 15.83
N GLN A 130 -2.11 -2.26 16.23
CA GLN A 130 -1.01 -1.94 15.33
C GLN A 130 0.01 -3.06 15.32
N ALA A 131 0.34 -3.58 14.14
CA ALA A 131 1.33 -4.62 13.96
C ALA A 131 2.44 -4.17 13.00
N THR A 132 3.67 -4.56 13.31
CA THR A 132 4.83 -4.45 12.43
C THR A 132 5.61 -5.76 12.46
N HIS A 133 6.63 -5.95 11.62
CA HIS A 133 7.43 -7.20 11.63
C HIS A 133 8.05 -7.48 13.01
N THR A 134 8.33 -6.48 13.85
CA THR A 134 8.75 -6.68 15.26
C THR A 134 7.84 -5.91 16.22
N ALA A 135 7.60 -6.49 17.40
CA ALA A 135 6.86 -5.81 18.46
C ALA A 135 7.53 -4.51 18.92
N GLU A 136 8.87 -4.46 18.92
CA GLU A 136 9.64 -3.28 19.31
C GLU A 136 9.33 -2.07 18.43
N LEU A 137 9.27 -2.27 17.11
CA LEU A 137 8.93 -1.20 16.17
C LEU A 137 7.49 -0.72 16.37
N ALA A 138 6.55 -1.64 16.57
CA ALA A 138 5.15 -1.29 16.87
C ALA A 138 5.04 -0.48 18.17
N ILE A 139 5.76 -0.86 19.23
CA ILE A 139 5.84 -0.14 20.50
C ILE A 139 6.43 1.26 20.31
N ARG A 140 7.45 1.42 19.45
CA ARG A 140 8.03 2.73 19.12
C ARG A 140 6.98 3.66 18.51
N PHE A 141 6.17 3.20 17.57
CA PHE A 141 5.08 3.99 17.00
C PHE A 141 3.98 4.28 18.02
N GLY A 142 3.61 3.31 18.85
CA GLY A 142 2.67 3.53 19.95
C GLY A 142 3.12 4.63 20.90
N ARG A 143 4.42 4.67 21.23
CA ARG A 143 5.01 5.75 22.03
C ARG A 143 4.91 7.10 21.34
N LYS A 144 5.20 7.18 20.03
CA LYS A 144 5.09 8.42 19.26
C LYS A 144 3.64 8.93 19.25
N ALA A 145 2.67 8.05 18.94
CA ALA A 145 1.25 8.40 18.92
C ALA A 145 0.77 8.88 20.30
N LYS A 146 1.12 8.14 21.37
CA LYS A 146 0.85 8.53 22.75
C LYS A 146 1.35 9.93 23.08
N ASN A 147 2.62 10.18 22.80
CA ASN A 147 3.25 11.48 23.09
C ASN A 147 2.61 12.63 22.28
N LEU A 148 2.15 12.36 21.06
CA LEU A 148 1.42 13.35 20.27
C LEU A 148 0.07 13.66 20.92
N ILE A 149 -0.69 12.66 21.34
CA ILE A 149 -1.99 12.82 22.00
C ILE A 149 -1.84 13.63 23.31
N ASP A 150 -0.79 13.38 24.08
CA ASP A 150 -0.49 14.14 25.33
C ASP A 150 0.04 15.56 25.05
N SER A 151 0.41 15.92 23.81
CA SER A 151 0.96 17.22 23.49
C SER A 151 -0.07 18.35 23.58
N SER A 152 0.35 19.53 24.06
CA SER A 152 -0.49 20.73 24.11
C SER A 152 -1.03 21.14 22.72
N ARG A 153 -0.29 20.83 21.64
CA ARG A 153 -0.70 21.12 20.27
C ARG A 153 -1.90 20.27 19.87
N TYR A 154 -1.84 18.96 20.10
CA TYR A 154 -2.94 18.05 19.83
C TYR A 154 -4.17 18.38 20.67
N GLN A 155 -3.97 18.68 21.96
CA GLN A 155 -5.03 18.99 22.91
C GLN A 155 -5.76 20.32 22.66
N LYS A 156 -5.21 21.20 21.83
CA LYS A 156 -5.91 22.38 21.30
C LYS A 156 -6.93 22.01 20.20
N LEU A 157 -6.78 20.84 19.56
CA LEU A 157 -7.67 20.34 18.51
C LEU A 157 -8.72 19.39 19.05
N PHE A 158 -8.28 18.41 19.82
CA PHE A 158 -9.11 17.30 20.30
C PHE A 158 -9.28 17.31 21.82
N LYS A 159 -10.44 16.83 22.27
CA LYS A 159 -10.73 16.68 23.70
C LYS A 159 -10.25 15.35 24.27
N THR A 160 -9.76 14.46 23.44
CA THR A 160 -9.26 13.14 23.83
C THR A 160 -8.12 13.25 24.83
N ARG A 161 -8.18 12.46 25.88
CA ARG A 161 -7.16 12.34 26.92
C ARG A 161 -6.85 10.87 27.15
N LEU A 162 -5.60 10.58 27.51
CA LEU A 162 -5.18 9.25 27.90
C LEU A 162 -5.44 9.03 29.39
N GLN A 163 -5.86 7.81 29.75
CA GLN A 163 -5.97 7.39 31.14
C GLN A 163 -4.61 7.45 31.83
N GLU A 164 -4.54 7.97 33.07
CA GLU A 164 -3.29 8.17 33.78
C GLU A 164 -2.58 6.87 34.15
N ASP A 165 -3.33 5.81 34.43
CA ASP A 165 -2.86 4.49 34.83
C ASP A 165 -2.61 3.53 33.65
N SER A 166 -2.92 3.94 32.43
CA SER A 166 -2.77 3.12 31.20
C SER A 166 -1.98 3.84 30.10
N LYS A 167 -0.70 4.17 30.39
CA LYS A 167 0.18 4.93 29.47
C LYS A 167 1.45 4.19 29.07
N ALA A 168 1.43 2.87 28.99
CA ALA A 168 2.58 2.11 28.50
C ALA A 168 2.84 2.41 27.00
N ALA A 169 4.10 2.34 26.55
CA ALA A 169 4.47 2.71 25.19
C ALA A 169 3.77 1.88 24.09
N GLY A 170 3.55 0.59 24.35
CA GLY A 170 2.87 -0.33 23.43
C GLY A 170 1.41 -0.59 23.74
N ARG A 171 0.90 -0.02 24.84
CA ARG A 171 -0.49 -0.15 25.22
C ARG A 171 -0.93 1.07 26.02
N TRP A 172 -1.94 1.75 25.54
CA TRP A 172 -2.54 2.87 26.24
C TRP A 172 -4.05 2.94 25.95
N GLU A 173 -4.75 3.58 26.86
CA GLU A 173 -6.20 3.71 26.80
C GLU A 173 -6.60 5.19 26.92
N THR A 174 -7.73 5.54 26.32
CA THR A 174 -8.35 6.86 26.48
C THR A 174 -9.31 6.87 27.66
N GLU A 175 -9.56 8.04 28.26
CA GLU A 175 -10.59 8.22 29.29
C GLU A 175 -11.99 7.78 28.83
N GLN A 176 -12.24 7.74 27.52
CA GLN A 176 -13.50 7.37 26.92
C GLN A 176 -13.61 5.86 26.57
N GLY A 177 -12.56 5.07 26.87
CA GLY A 177 -12.54 3.61 26.68
C GLY A 177 -12.04 3.16 25.30
N GLY A 178 -11.37 4.01 24.53
CA GLY A 178 -10.58 3.59 23.37
C GLY A 178 -9.29 2.91 23.82
N GLU A 179 -8.75 2.02 22.98
CA GLU A 179 -7.55 1.24 23.28
C GLU A 179 -6.58 1.25 22.09
N TYR A 180 -5.30 1.36 22.38
CA TYR A 180 -4.22 1.10 21.40
C TYR A 180 -3.37 -0.06 21.91
N PHE A 181 -3.10 -1.01 21.02
CA PHE A 181 -2.26 -2.16 21.29
C PHE A 181 -1.26 -2.40 20.18
N ALA A 182 0.03 -2.46 20.54
CA ALA A 182 1.14 -2.77 19.63
C ALA A 182 1.51 -4.26 19.67
N ALA A 183 1.70 -4.87 18.50
CA ALA A 183 2.10 -6.26 18.34
C ALA A 183 3.19 -6.42 17.28
N GLY A 184 3.92 -7.54 17.33
CA GLY A 184 4.71 -8.02 16.19
C GLY A 184 3.86 -8.95 15.32
N VAL A 185 4.15 -9.03 14.03
CA VAL A 185 3.57 -10.06 13.15
C VAL A 185 3.97 -11.44 13.68
N GLY A 186 3.02 -12.38 13.75
CA GLY A 186 3.20 -13.66 14.46
C GLY A 186 2.98 -13.59 15.97
N GLY A 187 2.90 -12.39 16.56
CA GLY A 187 2.66 -12.21 17.99
C GLY A 187 1.22 -12.47 18.42
N ALA A 188 1.03 -12.72 19.72
CA ALA A 188 -0.28 -12.97 20.30
C ALA A 188 -1.13 -11.69 20.37
N ILE A 189 -2.26 -11.70 19.69
CA ILE A 189 -3.28 -10.64 19.69
C ILE A 189 -4.66 -11.15 20.12
N THR A 190 -4.68 -12.35 20.68
CA THR A 190 -5.92 -13.01 21.16
C THR A 190 -6.57 -12.24 22.30
N GLY A 191 -7.90 -12.32 22.40
CA GLY A 191 -8.67 -11.65 23.47
C GLY A 191 -8.89 -10.15 23.28
N ARG A 192 -8.49 -9.57 22.12
CA ARG A 192 -8.68 -8.15 21.80
C ARG A 192 -9.57 -7.98 20.57
N GLY A 193 -10.41 -6.94 20.60
CA GLY A 193 -11.15 -6.47 19.43
C GLY A 193 -10.53 -5.21 18.86
N ALA A 194 -10.68 -4.97 17.55
CA ALA A 194 -10.20 -3.76 16.89
C ALA A 194 -11.27 -3.17 15.96
N ASP A 195 -11.41 -1.86 16.01
CA ASP A 195 -12.14 -1.08 15.03
C ASP A 195 -11.23 -0.64 13.88
N LEU A 196 -9.92 -0.55 14.16
CA LEU A 196 -8.88 -0.24 13.19
C LEU A 196 -7.68 -1.18 13.41
N LEU A 197 -7.33 -1.95 12.38
CA LEU A 197 -6.12 -2.76 12.31
C LEU A 197 -5.13 -2.08 11.36
N ILE A 198 -3.95 -1.76 11.85
CA ILE A 198 -2.86 -1.20 11.05
C ILE A 198 -1.74 -2.24 10.99
N ILE A 199 -1.29 -2.58 9.79
CA ILE A 199 -0.15 -3.47 9.56
C ILE A 199 0.89 -2.69 8.75
N ASP A 200 2.07 -2.49 9.34
CA ASP A 200 3.13 -1.68 8.75
C ASP A 200 4.41 -2.52 8.58
N ASP A 201 4.88 -2.62 7.35
CA ASP A 201 6.03 -3.41 6.94
C ASP A 201 6.05 -4.79 7.64
N PRO A 202 5.09 -5.69 7.30
CA PRO A 202 4.92 -6.99 7.96
C PRO A 202 6.08 -7.95 7.74
N HIS A 203 6.94 -7.68 6.78
CA HIS A 203 8.08 -8.50 6.39
C HIS A 203 9.39 -7.73 6.59
N SER A 204 10.40 -8.42 7.13
CA SER A 204 11.79 -7.98 7.06
C SER A 204 12.43 -8.42 5.74
N GLU A 205 13.63 -7.93 5.46
CA GLU A 205 14.43 -8.40 4.31
C GLU A 205 14.70 -9.91 4.37
N GLN A 206 14.94 -10.44 5.58
CA GLN A 206 15.17 -11.86 5.78
C GLN A 206 13.92 -12.70 5.55
N ASP A 207 12.76 -12.21 6.02
CA ASP A 207 11.47 -12.88 5.79
C ASP A 207 11.16 -12.97 4.30
N ALA A 208 11.49 -11.93 3.54
CA ALA A 208 11.23 -11.87 2.10
C ALA A 208 11.98 -12.95 1.30
N MET A 209 13.09 -13.47 1.84
CA MET A 209 13.88 -14.54 1.23
C MET A 209 13.31 -15.95 1.52
N SER A 210 12.33 -16.06 2.42
CA SER A 210 11.76 -17.34 2.85
C SER A 210 10.29 -17.44 2.49
N LYS A 211 9.96 -18.40 1.59
CA LYS A 211 8.55 -18.69 1.24
C LYS A 211 7.72 -19.03 2.47
N ASP A 212 8.30 -19.76 3.42
CA ASP A 212 7.62 -20.17 4.66
C ASP A 212 7.33 -19.00 5.59
N LEU A 213 8.24 -18.01 5.69
CA LEU A 213 8.00 -16.83 6.52
C LEU A 213 6.97 -15.89 5.90
N LEU A 214 6.95 -15.76 4.56
CA LEU A 214 5.88 -15.05 3.86
C LEU A 214 4.52 -15.72 4.06
N GLU A 215 4.47 -17.08 4.04
CA GLU A 215 3.25 -17.83 4.31
C GLU A 215 2.77 -17.65 5.75
N LYS A 216 3.67 -17.77 6.73
CA LYS A 216 3.34 -17.56 8.16
C LYS A 216 2.76 -16.17 8.43
N ALA A 217 3.26 -15.13 7.76
CA ALA A 217 2.70 -13.79 7.89
C ALA A 217 1.27 -13.71 7.34
N TYR A 218 0.99 -14.39 6.22
CA TYR A 218 -0.35 -14.48 5.66
C TYR A 218 -1.30 -15.30 6.54
N GLU A 219 -0.84 -16.44 7.07
CA GLU A 219 -1.59 -17.26 8.03
C GLU A 219 -1.92 -16.47 9.32
N TRP A 220 -0.94 -15.76 9.87
CA TRP A 220 -1.16 -14.89 11.02
C TRP A 220 -2.22 -13.81 10.72
N TYR A 221 -2.16 -13.22 9.51
CA TYR A 221 -3.19 -12.26 9.09
C TYR A 221 -4.56 -12.91 9.04
N THR A 222 -4.72 -14.01 8.32
CA THR A 222 -6.03 -14.63 8.06
C THR A 222 -6.64 -15.29 9.30
N SER A 223 -5.85 -16.06 10.05
CA SER A 223 -6.33 -16.82 11.23
C SER A 223 -6.31 -16.00 12.51
N GLY A 224 -5.46 -14.99 12.62
CA GLY A 224 -5.26 -14.16 13.80
C GLY A 224 -5.82 -12.75 13.66
N ALA A 225 -5.09 -11.90 12.92
CA ALA A 225 -5.31 -10.45 12.92
C ALA A 225 -6.68 -10.04 12.34
N ARG A 226 -7.05 -10.61 11.19
CA ARG A 226 -8.33 -10.35 10.53
C ARG A 226 -9.53 -10.71 11.43
N GLN A 227 -9.38 -11.75 12.25
CA GLN A 227 -10.42 -12.22 13.17
C GLN A 227 -10.62 -11.31 14.39
N ARG A 228 -9.76 -10.31 14.57
CA ARG A 228 -9.88 -9.34 15.67
C ARG A 228 -10.77 -8.16 15.32
N LEU A 229 -11.13 -7.99 14.05
CA LEU A 229 -11.96 -6.86 13.63
C LEU A 229 -13.39 -6.97 14.16
N GLN A 230 -13.85 -5.85 14.71
CA GLN A 230 -15.26 -5.63 15.02
C GLN A 230 -16.07 -5.47 13.70
N PRO A 231 -17.40 -5.68 13.73
CA PRO A 231 -18.26 -5.37 12.58
C PRO A 231 -18.06 -3.92 12.11
N GLY A 232 -17.83 -3.73 10.81
CA GLY A 232 -17.50 -2.41 10.23
C GLY A 232 -16.06 -1.95 10.42
N GLY A 233 -15.23 -2.74 11.11
CA GLY A 233 -13.82 -2.42 11.35
C GLY A 233 -13.00 -2.28 10.07
N LYS A 234 -11.95 -1.49 10.16
CA LYS A 234 -11.10 -1.04 9.05
C LYS A 234 -9.73 -1.70 9.11
N ILE A 235 -9.12 -1.94 7.94
CA ILE A 235 -7.74 -2.41 7.85
C ILE A 235 -6.94 -1.48 6.95
N VAL A 236 -5.78 -1.06 7.44
CA VAL A 236 -4.76 -0.34 6.67
C VAL A 236 -3.49 -1.17 6.67
N ILE A 237 -2.99 -1.50 5.50
CA ILE A 237 -1.70 -2.16 5.32
C ILE A 237 -0.80 -1.18 4.58
N VAL A 238 0.35 -0.87 5.15
CA VAL A 238 1.38 -0.08 4.47
C VAL A 238 2.66 -0.89 4.44
N MET A 239 3.27 -1.02 3.28
CA MET A 239 4.50 -1.79 3.18
C MET A 239 5.32 -1.41 1.96
N THR A 240 6.58 -1.76 2.01
CA THR A 240 7.44 -1.88 0.83
C THR A 240 7.20 -3.27 0.22
N ARG A 241 7.11 -3.35 -1.11
CA ARG A 241 7.01 -4.64 -1.80
C ARG A 241 8.34 -5.36 -1.74
N TRP A 242 8.28 -6.67 -1.57
CA TRP A 242 9.45 -7.52 -1.47
C TRP A 242 9.45 -8.66 -2.47
N SER A 243 8.27 -9.27 -2.67
CA SER A 243 8.12 -10.49 -3.44
C SER A 243 6.75 -10.55 -4.11
N THR A 244 6.64 -11.33 -5.18
CA THR A 244 5.34 -11.70 -5.77
C THR A 244 4.49 -12.57 -4.84
N LYS A 245 5.03 -12.99 -3.69
CA LYS A 245 4.37 -13.81 -2.66
C LYS A 245 4.25 -13.11 -1.30
N ASP A 246 4.54 -11.81 -1.23
CA ASP A 246 4.38 -11.01 -0.01
C ASP A 246 2.90 -10.83 0.38
N LEU A 247 2.65 -10.26 1.55
CA LEU A 247 1.29 -10.11 2.08
C LEU A 247 0.37 -9.35 1.10
N THR A 248 0.84 -8.26 0.49
CA THR A 248 0.06 -7.51 -0.50
C THR A 248 -0.35 -8.40 -1.68
N ALA A 249 0.60 -9.15 -2.26
CA ALA A 249 0.32 -10.02 -3.40
C ALA A 249 -0.75 -11.07 -3.05
N LYS A 250 -0.64 -11.70 -1.89
CA LYS A 250 -1.61 -12.72 -1.42
C LYS A 250 -3.00 -12.13 -1.19
N LEU A 251 -3.08 -10.95 -0.61
CA LEU A 251 -4.35 -10.27 -0.37
C LEU A 251 -5.03 -9.82 -1.68
N ILE A 252 -4.26 -9.32 -2.63
CA ILE A 252 -4.79 -8.98 -3.96
C ILE A 252 -5.27 -10.23 -4.68
N ALA A 253 -4.51 -11.33 -4.62
CA ALA A 253 -4.94 -12.60 -5.20
C ALA A 253 -6.21 -13.14 -4.55
N SER A 254 -6.33 -13.06 -3.22
CA SER A 254 -7.51 -13.56 -2.50
C SER A 254 -8.81 -12.82 -2.81
N GLN A 255 -8.74 -11.56 -3.26
CA GLN A 255 -9.95 -10.79 -3.57
C GLN A 255 -10.69 -11.22 -4.85
N THR A 256 -10.15 -12.19 -5.61
CA THR A 256 -10.85 -12.84 -6.72
C THR A 256 -12.07 -13.65 -6.23
N GLU A 257 -12.01 -14.15 -4.99
CA GLU A 257 -13.12 -14.81 -4.36
C GLU A 257 -14.29 -13.85 -4.14
N ALA A 258 -15.50 -14.29 -4.46
CA ALA A 258 -16.69 -13.43 -4.50
C ALA A 258 -17.03 -12.75 -3.16
N LYS A 259 -16.79 -13.44 -2.03
CA LYS A 259 -17.07 -12.97 -0.68
C LYS A 259 -15.84 -12.46 0.09
N ALA A 260 -14.67 -12.42 -0.56
CA ALA A 260 -13.45 -11.93 0.08
C ALA A 260 -13.48 -10.40 0.25
N ASP A 261 -12.67 -9.92 1.20
CA ASP A 261 -12.42 -8.47 1.36
C ASP A 261 -11.93 -7.87 0.03
N LYS A 262 -12.51 -6.74 -0.37
CA LYS A 262 -12.09 -6.00 -1.56
C LYS A 262 -11.20 -4.83 -1.13
N TRP A 263 -10.02 -4.76 -1.71
CA TRP A 263 -8.98 -3.82 -1.30
C TRP A 263 -8.88 -2.63 -2.24
N HIS A 264 -8.81 -1.45 -1.67
CA HIS A 264 -8.31 -0.27 -2.36
C HIS A 264 -6.78 -0.31 -2.29
N VAL A 265 -6.14 -0.47 -3.43
CA VAL A 265 -4.67 -0.58 -3.53
C VAL A 265 -4.13 0.72 -4.09
N VAL A 266 -3.17 1.30 -3.40
CA VAL A 266 -2.43 2.50 -3.80
C VAL A 266 -0.95 2.12 -3.86
N GLU A 267 -0.34 2.31 -5.03
CA GLU A 267 1.07 2.01 -5.24
C GLU A 267 1.79 3.25 -5.77
N PHE A 268 2.90 3.58 -5.11
CA PHE A 268 3.78 4.65 -5.54
C PHE A 268 5.18 4.10 -5.76
N PRO A 269 5.64 3.98 -7.01
CA PRO A 269 7.06 3.74 -7.29
C PRO A 269 7.87 4.98 -6.95
N ALA A 270 9.17 4.84 -6.68
CA ALA A 270 10.06 5.97 -6.43
C ALA A 270 10.16 6.91 -7.63
N ILE A 271 10.07 6.35 -8.83
CA ILE A 271 10.10 7.09 -10.11
C ILE A 271 8.83 6.74 -10.88
N MET A 272 8.06 7.75 -11.26
CA MET A 272 6.87 7.66 -12.09
C MET A 272 6.96 8.69 -13.20
N ASP A 273 6.71 8.30 -14.46
CA ASP A 273 6.81 9.16 -15.63
C ASP A 273 8.17 9.91 -15.72
N HIS A 274 9.26 9.18 -15.46
CA HIS A 274 10.65 9.68 -15.46
C HIS A 274 10.95 10.75 -14.38
N ARG A 275 10.09 10.91 -13.37
CA ARG A 275 10.26 11.86 -12.28
C ARG A 275 10.16 11.17 -10.93
N PRO A 276 10.88 11.62 -9.91
CA PRO A 276 10.66 11.15 -8.55
C PRO A 276 9.21 11.39 -8.15
N VAL A 277 8.61 10.44 -7.43
CA VAL A 277 7.24 10.61 -6.89
C VAL A 277 7.20 11.71 -5.81
N TRP A 278 8.35 12.01 -5.22
CA TRP A 278 8.53 13.06 -4.23
C TRP A 278 9.73 13.96 -4.56
N PRO A 279 9.63 14.80 -5.62
CA PRO A 279 10.75 15.62 -6.10
C PRO A 279 11.19 16.70 -5.10
N GLU A 280 10.33 17.08 -4.15
CA GLU A 280 10.64 18.04 -3.09
C GLU A 280 11.65 17.49 -2.06
N TYR A 281 11.88 16.18 -2.05
CA TYR A 281 12.76 15.48 -1.10
C TYR A 281 13.81 14.60 -1.78
N TRP A 282 13.45 13.89 -2.87
CA TRP A 282 14.33 13.01 -3.63
C TRP A 282 14.64 13.60 -5.00
N SER A 283 15.91 13.82 -5.31
CA SER A 283 16.34 14.11 -6.68
C SER A 283 16.48 12.82 -7.49
N VAL A 284 16.44 12.93 -8.83
CA VAL A 284 16.73 11.79 -9.74
C VAL A 284 18.12 11.23 -9.47
N GLU A 285 19.11 12.12 -9.28
CA GLU A 285 20.50 11.75 -9.03
C GLU A 285 20.65 10.89 -7.74
N GLU A 286 19.96 11.27 -6.64
CA GLU A 286 19.98 10.49 -5.41
C GLU A 286 19.33 9.11 -5.59
N LEU A 287 18.23 9.03 -6.33
CA LEU A 287 17.58 7.76 -6.65
C LEU A 287 18.46 6.87 -7.54
N GLU A 288 19.18 7.44 -8.50
CA GLU A 288 20.14 6.70 -9.33
C GLU A 288 21.32 6.15 -8.51
N LYS A 289 21.84 6.91 -7.55
CA LYS A 289 22.84 6.41 -6.60
C LYS A 289 22.35 5.21 -5.81
N VAL A 290 21.12 5.27 -5.31
CA VAL A 290 20.50 4.12 -4.61
C VAL A 290 20.36 2.94 -5.55
N LYS A 291 19.89 3.15 -6.78
CA LYS A 291 19.74 2.10 -7.79
C LYS A 291 21.06 1.42 -8.13
N ALA A 292 22.14 2.19 -8.22
CA ALA A 292 23.45 1.67 -8.62
C ALA A 292 24.04 0.65 -7.64
N VAL A 293 23.66 0.71 -6.36
CA VAL A 293 24.15 -0.21 -5.32
C VAL A 293 23.22 -1.39 -5.05
N LEU A 294 22.01 -1.39 -5.63
CA LEU A 294 21.03 -2.44 -5.42
C LEU A 294 20.98 -3.42 -6.61
N PRO A 295 20.84 -4.73 -6.35
CA PRO A 295 20.44 -5.66 -7.41
C PRO A 295 19.13 -5.21 -8.07
N ASN A 296 19.02 -5.37 -9.39
CA ASN A 296 17.84 -4.94 -10.15
C ASN A 296 16.52 -5.49 -9.60
N ALA A 297 16.49 -6.75 -9.16
CA ALA A 297 15.31 -7.36 -8.57
C ALA A 297 14.88 -6.64 -7.27
N LYS A 298 15.85 -6.27 -6.40
CA LYS A 298 15.58 -5.50 -5.17
C LYS A 298 15.13 -4.08 -5.48
N TRP A 299 15.75 -3.41 -6.44
CA TRP A 299 15.30 -2.10 -6.89
C TRP A 299 13.86 -2.15 -7.42
N ASN A 300 13.56 -3.10 -8.30
CA ASN A 300 12.22 -3.24 -8.85
C ASN A 300 11.17 -3.54 -7.76
N ALA A 301 11.47 -4.43 -6.83
CA ALA A 301 10.54 -4.74 -5.74
C ALA A 301 10.35 -3.56 -4.80
N GLN A 302 11.44 -3.09 -4.19
CA GLN A 302 11.37 -2.16 -3.05
C GLN A 302 11.15 -0.71 -3.48
N TRP A 303 11.76 -0.28 -4.58
CA TRP A 303 11.70 1.12 -5.01
C TRP A 303 10.68 1.35 -6.10
N MET A 304 10.48 0.38 -6.99
CA MET A 304 9.49 0.49 -8.04
C MET A 304 8.16 -0.20 -7.71
N GLN A 305 8.04 -0.82 -6.55
CA GLN A 305 6.86 -1.59 -6.06
C GLN A 305 6.42 -2.70 -7.03
N ASN A 306 7.32 -3.16 -7.88
CA ASN A 306 7.09 -4.17 -8.90
C ASN A 306 8.02 -5.38 -8.69
N PRO A 307 7.75 -6.25 -7.70
CA PRO A 307 8.55 -7.44 -7.48
C PRO A 307 8.43 -8.39 -8.68
N THR A 308 9.57 -8.88 -9.13
CA THR A 308 9.67 -9.92 -10.15
C THR A 308 9.90 -11.28 -9.46
N SER A 309 9.43 -12.37 -10.07
CA SER A 309 9.75 -13.71 -9.53
C SER A 309 11.25 -13.95 -9.63
N GLU A 310 11.87 -14.49 -8.57
CA GLU A 310 13.29 -14.87 -8.61
C GLU A 310 13.56 -15.91 -9.69
N GLU A 311 12.58 -16.72 -10.04
CA GLU A 311 12.64 -17.69 -11.13
C GLU A 311 12.84 -17.03 -12.52
N GLY A 312 12.42 -15.73 -12.66
CA GLY A 312 12.69 -14.93 -13.87
C GLY A 312 14.08 -14.29 -13.92
N ALA A 313 14.87 -14.37 -12.84
CA ALA A 313 16.19 -13.76 -12.76
C ALA A 313 17.34 -14.64 -13.28
N ILE A 314 17.06 -15.93 -13.58
CA ILE A 314 18.07 -16.85 -14.15
C ILE A 314 18.51 -16.33 -15.55
N LEU A 315 17.58 -15.81 -16.32
CA LEU A 315 17.85 -15.20 -17.61
C LEU A 315 17.71 -13.67 -17.50
N LYS A 316 18.83 -12.97 -17.42
CA LYS A 316 18.84 -11.51 -17.30
C LYS A 316 18.48 -10.87 -18.63
N ARG A 317 17.63 -9.82 -18.57
CA ARG A 317 17.21 -9.08 -19.76
C ARG A 317 18.39 -8.50 -20.55
N GLU A 318 19.45 -8.12 -19.88
CA GLU A 318 20.69 -7.60 -20.46
C GLU A 318 21.47 -8.62 -21.32
N TRP A 319 21.17 -9.92 -21.18
CA TRP A 319 21.74 -10.98 -22.00
C TRP A 319 21.04 -11.13 -23.33
N TRP A 320 19.84 -10.53 -23.48
CA TRP A 320 19.07 -10.57 -24.71
C TRP A 320 19.45 -9.41 -25.62
N ASN A 321 20.21 -9.69 -26.66
CA ASN A 321 20.49 -8.76 -27.74
C ASN A 321 19.40 -8.89 -28.81
N LYS A 322 18.98 -7.77 -29.38
CA LYS A 322 18.11 -7.78 -30.55
C LYS A 322 18.98 -7.92 -31.80
N TRP A 323 18.54 -8.80 -32.68
CA TRP A 323 19.13 -8.88 -34.02
C TRP A 323 18.84 -7.54 -34.76
N GLN A 324 19.89 -6.93 -35.34
CA GLN A 324 19.78 -5.60 -35.94
C GLN A 324 19.91 -5.63 -37.45
N GLU A 325 20.28 -6.78 -38.01
CA GLU A 325 20.45 -6.93 -39.45
C GLU A 325 19.14 -7.28 -40.15
N ASP A 326 18.97 -6.86 -41.39
CA ASP A 326 17.79 -7.12 -42.21
C ASP A 326 17.73 -8.54 -42.78
N TYR A 327 18.73 -9.36 -42.50
CA TYR A 327 18.80 -10.77 -42.94
C TYR A 327 18.99 -11.70 -41.74
N MET A 328 18.50 -12.94 -41.86
CA MET A 328 18.71 -13.97 -40.87
C MET A 328 20.13 -14.56 -41.04
N PRO A 329 20.87 -14.80 -39.91
CA PRO A 329 22.15 -15.48 -39.99
C PRO A 329 21.98 -16.92 -40.51
N ASN A 330 23.07 -17.49 -41.04
CA ASN A 330 23.03 -18.89 -41.42
C ASN A 330 22.83 -19.79 -40.20
N ILE A 331 21.67 -20.44 -40.12
CA ILE A 331 21.30 -21.33 -39.00
C ILE A 331 21.82 -22.72 -39.32
N TYR A 332 22.67 -23.24 -38.47
CA TYR A 332 23.31 -24.55 -38.66
C TYR A 332 22.52 -25.67 -37.97
N HIS A 333 21.74 -25.35 -36.92
CA HIS A 333 20.99 -26.34 -36.17
C HIS A 333 19.76 -25.67 -35.55
N VAL A 334 18.61 -26.32 -35.61
CA VAL A 334 17.36 -25.87 -34.98
C VAL A 334 17.02 -26.76 -33.79
N ILE A 335 16.78 -26.13 -32.66
CA ILE A 335 16.41 -26.79 -31.42
C ILE A 335 15.03 -26.31 -31.00
N GLN A 336 14.13 -27.22 -30.62
CA GLN A 336 12.90 -26.89 -29.95
C GLN A 336 12.91 -27.33 -28.48
N SER A 337 12.45 -26.46 -27.59
CA SER A 337 12.31 -26.78 -26.16
C SER A 337 10.85 -26.61 -25.75
N TYR A 338 10.34 -27.63 -25.05
CA TYR A 338 8.94 -27.78 -24.63
C TYR A 338 8.86 -27.80 -23.11
N ASP A 339 8.22 -26.81 -22.52
CA ASP A 339 7.78 -26.76 -21.14
C ASP A 339 6.27 -26.93 -21.11
N THR A 340 5.77 -28.00 -20.49
CA THR A 340 4.38 -28.45 -20.64
C THR A 340 3.63 -28.52 -19.31
N ALA A 341 2.42 -27.97 -19.26
CA ALA A 341 1.50 -28.03 -18.12
C ALA A 341 0.40 -29.11 -18.33
N PHE A 342 -0.18 -29.62 -17.24
CA PHE A 342 -1.14 -30.71 -17.28
C PHE A 342 -2.56 -30.32 -17.74
N THR A 343 -3.01 -29.11 -17.50
CA THR A 343 -4.42 -28.73 -17.67
C THR A 343 -4.62 -27.27 -18.11
N LYS A 344 -5.80 -27.05 -18.74
CA LYS A 344 -6.25 -25.73 -19.24
C LYS A 344 -6.85 -24.80 -18.17
N LYS A 345 -6.88 -25.19 -16.88
CA LYS A 345 -7.53 -24.40 -15.83
C LYS A 345 -6.87 -23.02 -15.70
N GLU A 346 -7.64 -21.98 -15.40
CA GLU A 346 -7.14 -20.62 -15.22
C GLU A 346 -6.03 -20.51 -14.16
N THR A 347 -5.99 -21.42 -13.20
CA THR A 347 -4.98 -21.54 -12.14
C THR A 347 -3.77 -22.38 -12.54
N SER A 348 -3.75 -23.00 -13.73
CA SER A 348 -2.65 -23.85 -14.19
C SER A 348 -1.55 -23.04 -14.88
N ASP A 349 -0.33 -23.55 -14.84
CA ASP A 349 0.80 -22.99 -15.57
C ASP A 349 0.56 -23.01 -17.08
N TYR A 350 1.30 -22.19 -17.81
CA TYR A 350 1.28 -22.19 -19.26
C TYR A 350 2.14 -23.34 -19.80
N SER A 351 1.76 -23.88 -20.95
CA SER A 351 2.70 -24.60 -21.80
C SER A 351 3.41 -23.63 -22.74
N ALA A 352 4.69 -23.82 -22.94
CA ALA A 352 5.51 -23.00 -23.80
C ALA A 352 6.36 -23.87 -24.74
N ILE A 353 6.45 -23.48 -26.00
CA ILE A 353 7.33 -24.08 -27.01
C ILE A 353 8.22 -22.97 -27.52
N THR A 354 9.53 -23.14 -27.42
CA THR A 354 10.51 -22.17 -27.92
C THR A 354 11.36 -22.83 -28.99
N THR A 355 11.57 -22.13 -30.11
CA THR A 355 12.39 -22.59 -31.22
C THR A 355 13.64 -21.72 -31.34
N TRP A 356 14.79 -22.34 -31.36
CA TRP A 356 16.09 -21.72 -31.32
C TRP A 356 16.92 -22.12 -32.52
N GLY A 357 17.58 -21.18 -33.14
CA GLY A 357 18.59 -21.40 -34.15
C GLY A 357 20.00 -21.25 -33.58
N VAL A 358 20.84 -22.23 -33.84
CA VAL A 358 22.27 -22.16 -33.53
C VAL A 358 23.00 -21.61 -34.74
N TRP A 359 23.82 -20.57 -34.53
CA TRP A 359 24.60 -19.94 -35.57
C TRP A 359 25.99 -19.53 -35.08
N TYR A 360 26.91 -19.33 -35.99
CA TYR A 360 28.29 -18.91 -35.72
C TYR A 360 28.61 -17.65 -36.48
N PRO A 361 29.10 -16.58 -35.81
CA PRO A 361 29.50 -15.34 -36.49
C PRO A 361 30.67 -15.55 -37.49
N ASN A 362 31.59 -16.43 -37.14
CA ASN A 362 32.71 -16.89 -37.97
C ASN A 362 33.14 -18.30 -37.51
N GLU A 363 34.05 -18.94 -38.26
CA GLU A 363 34.48 -20.33 -37.97
C GLU A 363 35.21 -20.49 -36.64
N ASP A 364 35.83 -19.42 -36.12
CA ASP A 364 36.58 -19.44 -34.85
C ASP A 364 35.72 -18.99 -33.66
N SER A 365 34.46 -18.62 -33.90
CA SER A 365 33.56 -18.14 -32.83
C SER A 365 32.82 -19.25 -32.11
N GLY A 366 32.50 -19.04 -30.83
CA GLY A 366 31.56 -19.89 -30.12
C GLY A 366 30.15 -19.83 -30.71
N ALA A 367 29.38 -20.91 -30.51
CA ALA A 367 27.98 -20.97 -30.91
C ALA A 367 27.14 -19.87 -30.25
N ASN A 368 26.32 -19.20 -31.02
CA ASN A 368 25.30 -18.28 -30.58
C ASN A 368 23.89 -18.89 -30.73
N LEU A 369 22.98 -18.49 -29.91
CA LEU A 369 21.57 -18.89 -29.99
C LEU A 369 20.71 -17.71 -30.40
N MET A 370 19.83 -17.91 -31.36
CA MET A 370 18.81 -16.96 -31.80
C MET A 370 17.43 -17.55 -31.51
N LEU A 371 16.57 -16.83 -30.76
CA LEU A 371 15.17 -17.20 -30.61
C LEU A 371 14.46 -16.94 -31.95
N LEU A 372 14.02 -17.99 -32.61
CA LEU A 372 13.33 -17.93 -33.90
C LEU A 372 11.82 -17.78 -33.70
N ASP A 373 11.26 -18.49 -32.70
CA ASP A 373 9.82 -18.46 -32.40
C ASP A 373 9.55 -18.82 -30.93
N ALA A 374 8.41 -18.36 -30.42
CA ALA A 374 7.93 -18.71 -29.10
C ALA A 374 6.39 -18.79 -29.06
N VAL A 375 5.87 -19.96 -28.76
CA VAL A 375 4.44 -20.20 -28.59
C VAL A 375 4.14 -20.44 -27.13
N LYS A 376 3.16 -19.74 -26.59
CA LYS A 376 2.74 -19.87 -25.20
C LYS A 376 1.23 -19.92 -25.10
N GLY A 377 0.70 -20.91 -24.40
CA GLY A 377 -0.75 -21.07 -24.23
C GLY A 377 -1.11 -22.02 -23.09
N ARG A 378 -2.39 -22.07 -22.77
CA ARG A 378 -2.97 -23.09 -21.89
C ARG A 378 -3.73 -24.07 -22.77
N TYR A 379 -3.24 -25.28 -22.84
CA TYR A 379 -3.75 -26.32 -23.75
C TYR A 379 -4.18 -27.56 -22.95
N GLU A 380 -5.26 -28.20 -23.40
CA GLU A 380 -5.49 -29.60 -23.07
C GLU A 380 -4.56 -30.47 -23.90
N PHE A 381 -4.28 -31.71 -23.46
CA PHE A 381 -3.29 -32.55 -24.11
C PHE A 381 -3.51 -32.75 -25.63
N PRO A 382 -4.73 -33.02 -26.15
CA PRO A 382 -4.94 -33.13 -27.59
C PRO A 382 -4.63 -31.83 -28.37
N GLU A 383 -4.89 -30.69 -27.77
CA GLU A 383 -4.62 -29.37 -28.33
C GLU A 383 -3.13 -29.08 -28.32
N LEU A 384 -2.44 -29.38 -27.19
CA LEU A 384 -0.99 -29.27 -27.06
C LEU A 384 -0.27 -30.11 -28.08
N ARG A 385 -0.71 -31.38 -28.27
CA ARG A 385 -0.16 -32.29 -29.30
C ARG A 385 -0.28 -31.70 -30.70
N ARG A 386 -1.43 -31.14 -31.06
CA ARG A 386 -1.64 -30.50 -32.36
C ARG A 386 -0.67 -29.33 -32.56
N VAL A 387 -0.58 -28.43 -31.57
CA VAL A 387 0.33 -27.29 -31.62
C VAL A 387 1.79 -27.75 -31.71
N ALA A 388 2.20 -28.73 -30.95
CA ALA A 388 3.54 -29.31 -31.01
C ALA A 388 3.87 -29.87 -32.40
N LEU A 389 2.97 -30.63 -33.00
CA LEU A 389 3.14 -31.18 -34.37
C LEU A 389 3.19 -30.09 -35.45
N GLU A 390 2.39 -29.02 -35.31
CA GLU A 390 2.41 -27.88 -36.21
C GLU A 390 3.77 -27.16 -36.13
N GLN A 391 4.27 -26.90 -34.91
CA GLN A 391 5.56 -26.26 -34.67
C GLN A 391 6.73 -27.13 -35.17
N TYR A 392 6.68 -28.45 -34.91
CA TYR A 392 7.68 -29.38 -35.40
C TYR A 392 7.73 -29.41 -36.93
N LYS A 393 6.58 -29.52 -37.61
CA LYS A 393 6.50 -29.55 -39.08
C LYS A 393 6.96 -28.22 -39.71
N TYR A 394 6.70 -27.12 -39.08
CA TYR A 394 7.09 -25.79 -39.60
C TYR A 394 8.59 -25.57 -39.50
N TRP A 395 9.17 -25.83 -38.32
CA TRP A 395 10.57 -25.52 -38.06
C TRP A 395 11.54 -26.69 -38.38
N GLN A 396 11.05 -27.91 -38.47
CA GLN A 396 11.81 -29.13 -38.72
C GLN A 396 13.09 -29.21 -37.85
N PRO A 397 12.97 -29.15 -36.51
CA PRO A 397 14.13 -29.10 -35.62
C PRO A 397 14.90 -30.43 -35.67
N GLU A 398 16.22 -30.35 -35.63
CA GLU A 398 17.08 -31.54 -35.50
C GLU A 398 17.13 -32.05 -34.05
N THR A 399 16.79 -31.18 -33.08
CA THR A 399 16.76 -31.57 -31.67
C THR A 399 15.48 -31.05 -31.00
N VAL A 400 14.79 -31.95 -30.33
CA VAL A 400 13.62 -31.63 -29.52
C VAL A 400 13.93 -31.97 -28.05
N ILE A 401 13.76 -31.01 -27.16
CA ILE A 401 13.96 -31.14 -25.72
C ILE A 401 12.58 -31.02 -25.05
N ILE A 402 12.15 -32.04 -24.35
CA ILE A 402 10.85 -32.05 -23.66
C ILE A 402 11.10 -32.31 -22.17
N GLU A 403 10.55 -31.46 -21.30
CA GLU A 403 10.63 -31.73 -19.86
C GLU A 403 9.82 -33.02 -19.52
N SER A 404 10.46 -33.96 -18.85
CA SER A 404 9.88 -35.28 -18.51
C SER A 404 8.86 -35.24 -17.36
N LYS A 405 8.17 -34.11 -17.20
CA LYS A 405 7.11 -33.86 -16.21
C LYS A 405 5.80 -33.52 -16.92
N ALA A 406 4.71 -33.61 -16.18
CA ALA A 406 3.39 -33.20 -16.65
C ALA A 406 2.99 -33.89 -17.98
N SER A 407 2.56 -33.09 -18.97
CA SER A 407 2.17 -33.58 -20.30
C SER A 407 3.37 -33.90 -21.21
N GLY A 408 4.59 -33.65 -20.75
CA GLY A 408 5.81 -33.92 -21.54
C GLY A 408 6.04 -35.43 -21.77
N LEU A 409 5.87 -36.26 -20.74
CA LEU A 409 6.01 -37.72 -20.87
C LEU A 409 5.10 -38.34 -21.96
N PRO A 410 3.78 -38.09 -21.97
CA PRO A 410 2.93 -38.55 -23.08
C PRO A 410 3.35 -37.98 -24.43
N LEU A 411 3.80 -36.73 -24.49
CA LEU A 411 4.19 -36.09 -25.75
C LEU A 411 5.46 -36.71 -26.35
N THR A 412 6.37 -37.26 -25.52
CA THR A 412 7.58 -37.96 -26.04
C THR A 412 7.30 -39.34 -26.64
N HIS A 413 6.13 -39.91 -26.38
CA HIS A 413 5.72 -41.22 -26.91
C HIS A 413 4.92 -41.15 -28.22
N GLU A 414 4.58 -39.97 -28.65
CA GLU A 414 3.85 -39.67 -29.90
C GLU A 414 4.76 -39.27 -31.03
#